data_dbba65cc73da56eead97eb062abc5181
#
_entry.id   dbba65cc73da56eead97eb062abc5181
#
_cell.length_a   1.000
_cell.length_b   1.000
_cell.length_c   1.000
_cell.angle_alpha   90.00
_cell.angle_beta   90.00
_cell.angle_gamma   90.00
#
_symmetry.space_group_name_H-M   'P 1'
#
loop_
_entity.id
_entity.type
_entity.pdbx_description
1 polymer ?
#
loop_
_entity_poly.entity_id
_entity_poly.type
_entity_poly.pdbx_seq_one_letter_code
_entity_poly.pdbx_strand_id
1 'polypeptide(L)'
;MFFSNKVRKKSLMKKDIEIAQSAEIKPILKIAQKVDLTEENLEYYGKYKAKIESTTLEKKKKLGKLVLVTAINPTPSGEGKSTVSIGLADALNRLGKKTILALREPSMGPVMGMKGGATGGGFSQVLPMEDINLHFTGDMHAITACNNALSAFIDNHIHQGNELNIDPRRILWKRVVDINDRALRQIVVGLGGPLKGVPREDGFDITVASEIMAVLCLATDLEDLKNRLKEIVIGYTYEKAPIRVQDLGVQGALTVLLKDAIKPNLVQTIEGTPTLIHGGPFANIAHGCNSVIATKTALKLGDYCVTEAGFGADLGAEKFLDIKVPILKKAP
;
A
#
# COMPACT_ATOMS: atom_id res chain seq x y z
N MET A 1 2.12 24.40 60.87
CA MET A 1 1.23 24.36 59.70
C MET A 1 1.99 23.61 58.59
N PHE A 2 1.78 22.29 58.49
CA PHE A 2 2.48 21.41 57.53
C PHE A 2 1.68 21.34 56.24
N PHE A 3 2.18 21.93 55.15
CA PHE A 3 1.62 21.75 53.82
C PHE A 3 2.12 20.41 53.23
N SER A 4 1.24 19.43 53.21
CA SER A 4 1.45 18.16 52.53
C SER A 4 1.36 18.39 51.02
N ASN A 5 2.52 18.43 50.31
CA ASN A 5 2.58 18.35 48.85
C ASN A 5 2.22 16.94 48.38
N LYS A 6 0.93 16.69 48.13
CA LYS A 6 0.49 15.55 47.33
C LYS A 6 0.88 15.82 45.89
N VAL A 7 2.05 15.33 45.48
CA VAL A 7 2.42 15.19 44.07
C VAL A 7 1.39 14.23 43.44
N ARG A 8 0.43 14.76 42.70
CA ARG A 8 -0.41 13.97 41.82
C ARG A 8 0.52 13.25 40.85
N LYS A 9 0.73 11.93 41.01
CA LYS A 9 1.27 11.07 39.96
C LYS A 9 0.39 11.28 38.73
N LYS A 10 0.82 12.06 37.74
CA LYS A 10 0.28 12.00 36.38
C LYS A 10 0.41 10.54 35.98
N SER A 11 -0.69 9.84 35.78
CA SER A 11 -0.69 8.55 35.11
C SER A 11 -0.11 8.82 33.73
N LEU A 12 1.14 8.41 33.51
CA LEU A 12 1.75 8.50 32.17
C LEU A 12 0.89 7.58 31.29
N MET A 13 0.19 8.19 30.32
CA MET A 13 -0.47 7.41 29.26
C MET A 13 0.60 6.59 28.56
N LYS A 14 0.37 5.27 28.44
CA LYS A 14 1.26 4.37 27.71
C LYS A 14 1.42 4.87 26.26
N LYS A 15 2.62 4.76 25.73
CA LYS A 15 2.88 5.05 24.31
C LYS A 15 2.25 3.96 23.45
N ASP A 16 1.95 4.29 22.19
CA ASP A 16 1.35 3.34 21.24
C ASP A 16 2.13 2.02 21.14
N ILE A 17 3.47 2.11 21.10
CA ILE A 17 4.36 0.94 21.07
C ILE A 17 4.22 0.07 22.34
N GLU A 18 4.10 0.68 23.51
CA GLU A 18 3.94 -0.04 24.78
C GLU A 18 2.59 -0.76 24.84
N ILE A 19 1.54 -0.14 24.28
CA ILE A 19 0.21 -0.75 24.16
C ILE A 19 0.30 -1.94 23.18
N ALA A 20 0.88 -1.75 22.01
CA ALA A 20 1.03 -2.80 21.00
C ALA A 20 1.81 -4.02 21.54
N GLN A 21 2.95 -3.77 22.19
CA GLN A 21 3.81 -4.83 22.75
C GLN A 21 3.18 -5.55 23.96
N SER A 22 2.27 -4.89 24.69
CA SER A 22 1.55 -5.51 25.80
C SER A 22 0.30 -6.28 25.37
N ALA A 23 -0.09 -6.21 24.10
CA ALA A 23 -1.28 -6.87 23.57
C ALA A 23 -1.03 -8.36 23.29
N GLU A 24 -2.05 -9.18 23.53
CA GLU A 24 -2.03 -10.61 23.20
C GLU A 24 -2.36 -10.80 21.71
N ILE A 25 -1.33 -11.14 20.90
CA ILE A 25 -1.49 -11.40 19.47
C ILE A 25 -1.90 -12.86 19.25
N LYS A 26 -3.02 -13.08 18.55
CA LYS A 26 -3.49 -14.43 18.20
C LYS A 26 -2.76 -14.95 16.96
N PRO A 27 -2.51 -16.27 16.85
CA PRO A 27 -2.02 -16.87 15.62
C PRO A 27 -2.93 -16.51 14.44
N ILE A 28 -2.33 -16.22 13.28
CA ILE A 28 -3.08 -15.67 12.12
C ILE A 28 -4.16 -16.64 11.61
N LEU A 29 -3.98 -17.94 11.74
CA LEU A 29 -5.00 -18.92 11.39
C LEU A 29 -6.27 -18.74 12.21
N LYS A 30 -6.18 -18.41 13.50
CA LYS A 30 -7.36 -18.14 14.35
C LYS A 30 -8.11 -16.88 13.89
N ILE A 31 -7.40 -15.91 13.33
CA ILE A 31 -8.01 -14.70 12.76
C ILE A 31 -8.69 -15.04 11.42
N ALA A 32 -8.03 -15.81 10.56
CA ALA A 32 -8.56 -16.26 9.29
C ALA A 32 -9.86 -17.07 9.45
N GLN A 33 -9.92 -17.96 10.45
CA GLN A 33 -11.10 -18.76 10.77
C GLN A 33 -12.33 -17.93 11.12
N LYS A 34 -12.16 -16.71 11.68
CA LYS A 34 -13.29 -15.80 11.96
C LYS A 34 -14.03 -15.36 10.67
N VAL A 35 -13.39 -15.46 9.54
CA VAL A 35 -13.92 -15.06 8.23
C VAL A 35 -14.02 -16.23 7.26
N ASP A 36 -14.12 -17.46 7.79
CA ASP A 36 -14.28 -18.72 7.06
C ASP A 36 -13.14 -19.00 6.07
N LEU A 37 -11.92 -18.58 6.39
CA LEU A 37 -10.71 -18.98 5.69
C LEU A 37 -10.06 -20.16 6.41
N THR A 38 -9.55 -21.09 5.60
CA THR A 38 -8.80 -22.27 6.04
C THR A 38 -7.30 -22.06 5.81
N GLU A 39 -6.48 -23.02 6.25
CA GLU A 39 -5.04 -22.99 6.03
C GLU A 39 -4.68 -22.97 4.55
N GLU A 40 -5.43 -23.64 3.70
CA GLU A 40 -5.24 -23.69 2.24
C GLU A 40 -5.42 -22.33 1.54
N ASN A 41 -6.07 -21.37 2.21
CA ASN A 41 -6.27 -20.03 1.68
C ASN A 41 -5.12 -19.07 2.04
N LEU A 42 -4.14 -19.54 2.83
CA LEU A 42 -3.13 -18.71 3.45
C LEU A 42 -1.71 -19.08 3.02
N GLU A 43 -0.95 -18.08 2.64
CA GLU A 43 0.50 -18.14 2.55
C GLU A 43 1.10 -17.45 3.77
N TYR A 44 1.73 -18.23 4.67
CA TYR A 44 2.21 -17.73 5.96
C TYR A 44 3.47 -16.89 5.84
N TYR A 45 3.46 -15.74 6.49
CA TYR A 45 4.62 -14.88 6.73
C TYR A 45 4.92 -14.82 8.23
N GLY A 46 5.24 -15.99 8.82
CA GLY A 46 5.39 -16.17 10.24
C GLY A 46 4.06 -16.46 10.96
N LYS A 47 4.05 -16.34 12.29
CA LYS A 47 2.92 -16.75 13.14
C LYS A 47 1.71 -15.82 13.06
N TYR A 48 1.92 -14.54 12.77
CA TYR A 48 0.94 -13.47 12.98
C TYR A 48 0.55 -12.73 11.70
N LYS A 49 1.09 -13.13 10.56
CA LYS A 49 0.85 -12.53 9.23
C LYS A 49 0.65 -13.61 8.19
N ALA A 50 -0.20 -13.38 7.21
CA ALA A 50 -0.33 -14.26 6.05
C ALA A 50 -0.81 -13.45 4.84
N LYS A 51 -0.49 -13.89 3.64
CA LYS A 51 -1.14 -13.45 2.42
C LYS A 51 -2.36 -14.32 2.13
N ILE A 52 -3.39 -13.72 1.51
CA ILE A 52 -4.60 -14.43 1.12
C ILE A 52 -4.53 -14.77 -0.38
N GLU A 53 -4.75 -16.03 -0.71
CA GLU A 53 -4.96 -16.47 -2.09
C GLU A 53 -6.38 -16.06 -2.55
N SER A 54 -6.46 -14.95 -3.28
CA SER A 54 -7.74 -14.33 -3.68
C SER A 54 -8.56 -15.18 -4.68
N THR A 55 -7.90 -16.04 -5.45
CA THR A 55 -8.55 -16.94 -6.44
C THR A 55 -9.57 -17.89 -5.81
N THR A 56 -9.33 -18.30 -4.56
CA THR A 56 -10.26 -19.17 -3.82
C THR A 56 -11.60 -18.51 -3.50
N LEU A 57 -11.67 -17.19 -3.57
CA LEU A 57 -12.85 -16.38 -3.24
C LEU A 57 -13.74 -16.06 -4.44
N GLU A 58 -13.39 -16.48 -5.66
CA GLU A 58 -14.13 -16.16 -6.89
C GLU A 58 -15.56 -16.70 -6.86
N LYS A 59 -15.78 -17.86 -6.21
CA LYS A 59 -17.09 -18.50 -6.08
C LYS A 59 -18.06 -17.77 -5.13
N LYS A 60 -17.58 -16.88 -4.27
CA LYS A 60 -18.45 -16.13 -3.33
C LYS A 60 -19.11 -14.94 -4.06
N LYS A 61 -20.42 -15.04 -4.29
CA LYS A 61 -21.21 -14.01 -5.01
C LYS A 61 -21.69 -12.87 -4.12
N LYS A 62 -21.93 -13.13 -2.82
CA LYS A 62 -22.46 -12.13 -1.87
C LYS A 62 -21.35 -11.15 -1.49
N LEU A 63 -21.61 -9.87 -1.61
CA LEU A 63 -20.76 -8.78 -1.13
C LEU A 63 -21.38 -8.15 0.10
N GLY A 64 -20.55 -7.91 1.13
CA GLY A 64 -20.91 -7.15 2.31
C GLY A 64 -21.18 -5.67 2.01
N LYS A 65 -21.53 -4.91 3.04
CA LYS A 65 -21.67 -3.45 2.98
C LYS A 65 -20.30 -2.81 3.08
N LEU A 66 -20.05 -1.81 2.24
CA LEU A 66 -18.84 -0.99 2.26
C LEU A 66 -19.08 0.24 3.13
N VAL A 67 -18.15 0.53 4.04
CA VAL A 67 -18.14 1.71 4.88
C VAL A 67 -16.85 2.47 4.62
N LEU A 68 -16.94 3.68 4.11
CA LEU A 68 -15.81 4.57 3.86
C LEU A 68 -15.69 5.58 5.02
N VAL A 69 -14.53 5.59 5.68
CA VAL A 69 -14.18 6.61 6.66
C VAL A 69 -13.36 7.69 5.98
N THR A 70 -13.81 8.92 6.09
CA THR A 70 -13.16 10.11 5.52
C THR A 70 -13.17 11.25 6.53
N ALA A 71 -12.50 12.34 6.23
CA ALA A 71 -12.51 13.58 7.00
C ALA A 71 -13.07 14.73 6.14
N ILE A 72 -13.64 15.75 6.76
CA ILE A 72 -14.13 16.93 6.03
C ILE A 72 -12.94 17.66 5.39
N ASN A 73 -11.92 17.98 6.19
CA ASN A 73 -10.69 18.67 5.77
C ASN A 73 -9.45 17.94 6.25
N PRO A 74 -8.32 18.01 5.53
CA PRO A 74 -7.03 17.55 6.05
C PRO A 74 -6.49 18.52 7.11
N THR A 75 -5.76 17.99 8.10
CA THR A 75 -5.05 18.78 9.10
C THR A 75 -3.57 18.39 9.18
N PRO A 76 -2.67 19.28 9.60
CA PRO A 76 -1.25 18.95 9.73
C PRO A 76 -0.95 17.82 10.70
N SER A 77 -1.74 17.67 11.76
CA SER A 77 -1.60 16.62 12.79
C SER A 77 -2.27 15.29 12.41
N GLY A 78 -3.01 15.25 11.29
CA GLY A 78 -3.88 14.13 10.92
C GLY A 78 -5.26 14.21 11.57
N GLU A 79 -6.23 13.49 11.02
CA GLU A 79 -7.65 13.57 11.41
C GLU A 79 -8.12 12.33 12.18
N GLY A 80 -7.21 11.37 12.41
CA GLY A 80 -7.54 10.14 13.13
C GLY A 80 -8.38 9.14 12.34
N LYS A 81 -8.44 9.23 11.01
CA LYS A 81 -9.23 8.30 10.16
C LYS A 81 -8.92 6.84 10.45
N SER A 82 -7.64 6.47 10.49
CA SER A 82 -7.23 5.07 10.75
C SER A 82 -7.68 4.61 12.14
N THR A 83 -7.49 5.45 13.18
CA THR A 83 -7.94 5.15 14.55
C THR A 83 -9.45 4.96 14.61
N VAL A 84 -10.22 5.82 13.94
CA VAL A 84 -11.68 5.72 13.85
C VAL A 84 -12.11 4.48 13.07
N SER A 85 -11.46 4.17 11.95
CA SER A 85 -11.75 2.98 11.14
C SER A 85 -11.54 1.69 11.91
N ILE A 86 -10.44 1.61 12.65
CA ILE A 86 -10.11 0.46 13.51
C ILE A 86 -11.13 0.32 14.63
N GLY A 87 -11.40 1.39 15.39
CA GLY A 87 -12.36 1.38 16.49
C GLY A 87 -13.79 1.05 16.01
N LEU A 88 -14.20 1.53 14.85
CA LEU A 88 -15.48 1.20 14.24
C LEU A 88 -15.57 -0.28 13.87
N ALA A 89 -14.53 -0.84 13.25
CA ALA A 89 -14.50 -2.25 12.87
C ALA A 89 -14.52 -3.15 14.11
N ASP A 90 -13.77 -2.81 15.16
CA ASP A 90 -13.78 -3.52 16.43
C ASP A 90 -15.17 -3.46 17.10
N ALA A 91 -15.80 -2.28 17.13
CA ALA A 91 -17.14 -2.10 17.68
C ALA A 91 -18.20 -2.93 16.94
N LEU A 92 -18.15 -2.94 15.59
CA LEU A 92 -19.07 -3.75 14.79
C LEU A 92 -18.89 -5.25 15.08
N ASN A 93 -17.64 -5.74 15.19
CA ASN A 93 -17.37 -7.13 15.56
C ASN A 93 -17.88 -7.46 16.97
N ARG A 94 -17.72 -6.56 17.95
CA ARG A 94 -18.30 -6.73 19.32
C ARG A 94 -19.83 -6.81 19.30
N LEU A 95 -20.48 -6.13 18.35
CA LEU A 95 -21.93 -6.20 18.12
C LEU A 95 -22.36 -7.42 17.30
N GLY A 96 -21.47 -8.39 17.09
CA GLY A 96 -21.74 -9.63 16.35
C GLY A 96 -21.85 -9.44 14.82
N LYS A 97 -21.39 -8.32 14.28
CA LYS A 97 -21.34 -8.12 12.83
C LYS A 97 -20.01 -8.59 12.29
N LYS A 98 -20.00 -9.53 11.34
CA LYS A 98 -18.80 -10.04 10.70
C LYS A 98 -18.14 -8.92 9.87
N THR A 99 -17.18 -8.22 10.48
CA THR A 99 -16.56 -7.03 9.92
C THR A 99 -15.09 -7.27 9.63
N ILE A 100 -14.63 -6.80 8.48
CA ILE A 100 -13.23 -6.82 8.07
C ILE A 100 -12.79 -5.39 7.81
N LEU A 101 -11.62 -5.06 8.32
CA LEU A 101 -10.97 -3.77 8.07
C LEU A 101 -10.04 -3.88 6.85
N ALA A 102 -10.03 -2.88 5.99
CA ALA A 102 -9.13 -2.82 4.83
C ALA A 102 -8.40 -1.48 4.81
N LEU A 103 -7.07 -1.52 5.01
CA LEU A 103 -6.21 -0.34 5.16
C LEU A 103 -5.08 -0.32 4.14
N ARG A 104 -4.45 0.86 4.01
CA ARG A 104 -3.22 1.01 3.25
C ARG A 104 -2.02 0.46 4.02
N GLU A 105 -1.05 -0.06 3.28
CA GLU A 105 0.27 -0.39 3.80
C GLU A 105 1.07 0.92 3.99
N PRO A 106 1.70 1.12 5.16
CA PRO A 106 2.50 2.31 5.41
C PRO A 106 3.84 2.24 4.66
N SER A 107 4.30 3.38 4.14
CA SER A 107 5.66 3.57 3.62
C SER A 107 6.62 3.89 4.75
N MET A 108 7.85 3.38 4.69
CA MET A 108 8.89 3.66 5.68
C MET A 108 9.26 5.14 5.76
N GLY A 109 9.18 5.88 4.66
CA GLY A 109 9.48 7.30 4.65
C GLY A 109 8.65 8.11 5.66
N PRO A 110 7.30 8.10 5.61
CA PRO A 110 6.44 8.70 6.61
C PRO A 110 6.61 8.10 8.02
N VAL A 111 6.83 6.79 8.15
CA VAL A 111 7.02 6.12 9.45
C VAL A 111 8.27 6.62 10.17
N MET A 112 9.38 6.74 9.44
CA MET A 112 10.65 7.28 9.98
C MET A 112 10.69 8.81 10.02
N GLY A 113 9.64 9.47 9.52
CA GLY A 113 9.49 10.92 9.51
C GLY A 113 8.64 11.46 10.65
N MET A 114 8.13 12.68 10.46
CA MET A 114 7.32 13.40 11.48
C MET A 114 5.96 12.75 11.77
N LYS A 115 5.42 11.94 10.85
CA LYS A 115 4.10 11.31 11.02
C LYS A 115 4.13 10.07 11.93
N GLY A 116 5.29 9.43 12.09
CA GLY A 116 5.42 8.18 12.84
C GLY A 116 4.65 7.03 12.21
N GLY A 117 4.30 6.01 13.02
CA GLY A 117 3.62 4.80 12.57
C GLY A 117 2.19 5.03 12.06
N ALA A 118 1.76 4.18 11.13
CA ALA A 118 0.47 4.30 10.43
C ALA A 118 -0.52 3.17 10.78
N THR A 119 -0.31 2.47 11.89
CA THR A 119 -1.14 1.33 12.33
C THR A 119 -2.29 1.70 13.28
N GLY A 120 -2.69 2.95 13.32
CA GLY A 120 -3.64 3.50 14.29
C GLY A 120 -2.94 4.09 15.52
N GLY A 121 -3.67 4.25 16.63
CA GLY A 121 -3.12 4.81 17.87
C GLY A 121 -3.93 4.40 19.11
N GLY A 122 -3.31 4.50 20.29
CA GLY A 122 -3.91 4.06 21.55
C GLY A 122 -4.29 2.57 21.52
N PHE A 123 -5.52 2.26 21.86
CA PHE A 123 -6.06 0.89 21.81
C PHE A 123 -6.63 0.52 20.43
N SER A 124 -6.79 1.48 19.52
CA SER A 124 -7.22 1.24 18.14
C SER A 124 -6.00 1.08 17.24
N GLN A 125 -5.34 -0.08 17.31
CA GLN A 125 -4.14 -0.40 16.54
C GLN A 125 -4.25 -1.73 15.83
N VAL A 126 -3.53 -1.86 14.69
CA VAL A 126 -3.33 -3.12 13.95
C VAL A 126 -1.98 -3.71 14.32
N LEU A 127 -1.96 -5.03 14.51
CA LEU A 127 -0.79 -5.80 14.96
C LEU A 127 -0.39 -6.87 13.93
N PRO A 128 0.91 -7.22 13.84
CA PRO A 128 2.05 -6.69 14.60
C PRO A 128 2.50 -5.31 14.12
N MET A 129 2.54 -4.32 15.00
CA MET A 129 2.75 -2.91 14.66
C MET A 129 4.13 -2.66 14.02
N GLU A 130 5.19 -3.20 14.62
CA GLU A 130 6.57 -2.99 14.15
C GLU A 130 6.77 -3.58 12.75
N ASP A 131 6.30 -4.80 12.52
CA ASP A 131 6.42 -5.46 11.22
C ASP A 131 5.71 -4.65 10.13
N ILE A 132 4.47 -4.21 10.40
CA ILE A 132 3.64 -3.45 9.44
C ILE A 132 4.30 -2.12 9.08
N ASN A 133 4.90 -1.43 10.04
CA ASN A 133 5.55 -0.13 9.83
C ASN A 133 6.94 -0.23 9.18
N LEU A 134 7.53 -1.41 9.08
CA LEU A 134 8.88 -1.61 8.53
C LEU A 134 8.82 -2.40 7.21
N HIS A 135 9.26 -3.63 7.21
CA HIS A 135 9.40 -4.43 5.99
C HIS A 135 8.19 -5.30 5.68
N PHE A 136 7.31 -5.47 6.64
CA PHE A 136 6.04 -6.20 6.62
C PHE A 136 6.14 -7.59 5.96
N THR A 137 5.66 -7.72 4.71
CA THR A 137 5.73 -8.94 3.90
C THR A 137 6.56 -8.75 2.64
N GLY A 138 7.21 -7.59 2.49
CA GLY A 138 8.09 -7.29 1.37
C GLY A 138 7.43 -6.63 0.16
N ASP A 139 6.15 -6.22 0.24
CA ASP A 139 5.43 -5.64 -0.90
C ASP A 139 6.07 -4.33 -1.38
N MET A 140 6.49 -3.44 -0.46
CA MET A 140 7.19 -2.21 -0.81
C MET A 140 8.53 -2.50 -1.50
N HIS A 141 9.25 -3.54 -1.09
CA HIS A 141 10.50 -3.97 -1.73
C HIS A 141 10.24 -4.53 -3.14
N ALA A 142 9.20 -5.33 -3.33
CA ALA A 142 8.81 -5.85 -4.64
C ALA A 142 8.44 -4.73 -5.61
N ILE A 143 7.68 -3.73 -5.15
CA ILE A 143 7.30 -2.56 -5.94
C ILE A 143 8.54 -1.72 -6.28
N THR A 144 9.43 -1.48 -5.31
CA THR A 144 10.71 -0.78 -5.53
C THR A 144 11.55 -1.50 -6.56
N ALA A 145 11.70 -2.83 -6.43
CA ALA A 145 12.47 -3.65 -7.35
C ALA A 145 11.87 -3.63 -8.76
N CYS A 146 10.54 -3.74 -8.89
CA CYS A 146 9.83 -3.69 -10.16
C CYS A 146 10.02 -2.33 -10.86
N ASN A 147 9.84 -1.24 -10.13
CA ASN A 147 10.01 0.12 -10.67
C ASN A 147 11.46 0.36 -11.15
N ASN A 148 12.45 -0.05 -10.35
CA ASN A 148 13.85 0.15 -10.66
C ASN A 148 14.36 -0.80 -11.75
N ALA A 149 13.78 -2.01 -11.86
CA ALA A 149 14.03 -2.90 -12.99
C ALA A 149 13.60 -2.26 -14.32
N LEU A 150 12.43 -1.60 -14.34
CA LEU A 150 11.99 -0.88 -15.54
C LEU A 150 12.97 0.25 -15.90
N SER A 151 13.46 1.03 -14.93
CA SER A 151 14.53 2.03 -15.18
C SER A 151 15.78 1.39 -15.78
N ALA A 152 16.19 0.25 -15.24
CA ALA A 152 17.37 -0.47 -15.75
C ALA A 152 17.14 -1.01 -17.17
N PHE A 153 15.95 -1.50 -17.51
CA PHE A 153 15.61 -1.95 -18.86
C PHE A 153 15.64 -0.79 -19.87
N ILE A 154 15.12 0.38 -19.50
CA ILE A 154 15.19 1.59 -20.33
C ILE A 154 16.65 1.99 -20.61
N ASP A 155 17.47 2.08 -19.55
CA ASP A 155 18.89 2.47 -19.69
C ASP A 155 19.68 1.43 -20.50
N ASN A 156 19.41 0.14 -20.30
CA ASN A 156 20.04 -0.92 -21.09
C ASN A 156 19.63 -0.85 -22.56
N HIS A 157 18.35 -0.61 -22.87
CA HIS A 157 17.88 -0.47 -24.25
C HIS A 157 18.58 0.67 -24.97
N ILE A 158 18.70 1.83 -24.32
CA ILE A 158 19.40 2.99 -24.88
C ILE A 158 20.89 2.67 -25.12
N HIS A 159 21.53 1.98 -24.17
CA HIS A 159 22.94 1.62 -24.27
C HIS A 159 23.22 0.58 -25.36
N GLN A 160 22.30 -0.35 -25.61
CA GLN A 160 22.43 -1.45 -26.56
C GLN A 160 21.99 -1.12 -28.00
N GLY A 161 21.93 0.16 -28.36
CA GLY A 161 21.63 0.58 -29.72
C GLY A 161 20.36 1.38 -29.92
N ASN A 162 19.51 1.47 -28.90
CA ASN A 162 18.33 2.36 -28.85
C ASN A 162 17.39 2.19 -30.08
N GLU A 163 17.03 0.96 -30.43
CA GLU A 163 16.20 0.66 -31.61
C GLU A 163 14.83 1.37 -31.57
N LEU A 164 14.29 1.65 -30.36
CA LEU A 164 13.07 2.43 -30.18
C LEU A 164 13.25 3.94 -30.36
N ASN A 165 14.46 4.41 -30.64
CA ASN A 165 14.77 5.83 -30.83
C ASN A 165 14.36 6.71 -29.64
N ILE A 166 14.55 6.22 -28.40
CA ILE A 166 14.22 6.93 -27.15
C ILE A 166 15.10 8.19 -27.05
N ASP A 167 14.50 9.36 -26.82
CA ASP A 167 15.24 10.57 -26.44
C ASP A 167 15.58 10.51 -24.93
N PRO A 168 16.86 10.37 -24.53
CA PRO A 168 17.24 10.29 -23.11
C PRO A 168 16.82 11.49 -22.27
N ARG A 169 16.52 12.64 -22.91
CA ARG A 169 16.05 13.86 -22.23
C ARG A 169 14.53 13.87 -22.02
N ARG A 170 13.81 12.86 -22.56
CA ARG A 170 12.36 12.76 -22.53
C ARG A 170 11.87 11.49 -21.85
N ILE A 171 12.73 10.87 -21.03
CA ILE A 171 12.33 9.75 -20.17
C ILE A 171 11.52 10.32 -19.01
N LEU A 172 10.29 9.80 -18.83
CA LEU A 172 9.40 10.18 -17.74
C LEU A 172 9.61 9.32 -16.51
N TRP A 173 10.19 8.14 -16.70
CA TRP A 173 10.32 7.12 -15.66
C TRP A 173 11.51 7.40 -14.76
N LYS A 174 11.23 7.53 -13.46
CA LYS A 174 12.24 7.70 -12.41
C LYS A 174 12.43 6.44 -11.59
N ARG A 175 13.55 6.34 -10.90
CA ARG A 175 13.80 5.35 -9.87
C ARG A 175 13.00 5.67 -8.60
N VAL A 176 12.91 4.70 -7.69
CA VAL A 176 12.24 4.89 -6.40
C VAL A 176 13.03 4.28 -5.26
N VAL A 177 12.82 4.83 -4.06
CA VAL A 177 13.31 4.29 -2.79
C VAL A 177 12.23 4.56 -1.73
N ASP A 178 11.97 3.59 -0.83
CA ASP A 178 10.88 3.74 0.16
C ASP A 178 11.32 4.50 1.43
N ILE A 179 12.10 5.55 1.25
CA ILE A 179 12.49 6.51 2.28
C ILE A 179 12.43 7.93 1.72
N ASN A 180 12.38 8.92 2.63
CA ASN A 180 12.49 10.32 2.25
C ASN A 180 13.96 10.70 2.07
N ASP A 181 14.45 10.72 0.82
CA ASP A 181 15.80 11.17 0.49
C ASP A 181 15.73 12.35 -0.50
N ARG A 182 15.93 13.53 0.04
CA ARG A 182 15.87 14.77 -0.75
C ARG A 182 17.07 14.92 -1.69
N ALA A 183 18.23 14.37 -1.33
CA ALA A 183 19.45 14.49 -2.10
C ALA A 183 19.39 13.67 -3.40
N LEU A 184 18.58 12.61 -3.43
CA LEU A 184 18.43 11.73 -4.59
C LEU A 184 17.34 12.17 -5.58
N ARG A 185 16.63 13.28 -5.36
CA ARG A 185 15.52 13.69 -6.23
C ARG A 185 15.93 14.11 -7.63
N GLN A 186 17.17 14.60 -7.76
CA GLN A 186 17.77 14.97 -9.06
C GLN A 186 19.22 14.50 -9.06
N ILE A 187 19.55 13.57 -9.92
CA ILE A 187 20.87 12.97 -10.07
C ILE A 187 21.23 12.80 -11.53
N VAL A 188 22.48 12.51 -11.81
CA VAL A 188 22.94 12.08 -13.13
C VAL A 188 23.31 10.61 -13.05
N VAL A 189 22.76 9.79 -13.95
CA VAL A 189 23.07 8.35 -14.08
C VAL A 189 23.86 8.10 -15.37
N GLY A 190 24.40 6.89 -15.52
CA GLY A 190 25.10 6.46 -16.73
C GLY A 190 26.51 7.05 -16.94
N LEU A 191 27.14 7.59 -15.89
CA LEU A 191 28.51 8.08 -15.91
C LEU A 191 29.51 6.91 -15.98
N GLY A 192 30.74 7.18 -16.45
CA GLY A 192 31.85 6.22 -16.47
C GLY A 192 32.30 5.79 -17.88
N GLY A 193 31.91 6.53 -18.91
CA GLY A 193 32.34 6.34 -20.30
C GLY A 193 31.52 5.30 -21.08
N PRO A 194 31.92 4.99 -22.32
CA PRO A 194 31.10 4.26 -23.29
C PRO A 194 30.64 2.87 -22.87
N LEU A 195 31.35 2.25 -21.95
CA LEU A 195 31.03 0.89 -21.46
C LEU A 195 30.07 0.90 -20.26
N LYS A 196 29.65 2.08 -19.76
CA LYS A 196 28.87 2.21 -18.53
C LYS A 196 27.44 2.72 -18.71
N GLY A 197 27.12 3.26 -19.87
CA GLY A 197 25.77 3.76 -20.18
C GLY A 197 25.78 5.11 -20.87
N VAL A 198 24.60 5.68 -21.03
CA VAL A 198 24.40 7.01 -21.62
C VAL A 198 24.05 7.99 -20.48
N PRO A 199 24.86 9.04 -20.24
CA PRO A 199 24.58 10.02 -19.20
C PRO A 199 23.23 10.70 -19.41
N ARG A 200 22.39 10.72 -18.38
CA ARG A 200 21.10 11.42 -18.38
C ARG A 200 20.69 11.86 -16.98
N GLU A 201 19.75 12.78 -16.92
CA GLU A 201 19.07 13.10 -15.66
C GLU A 201 18.16 11.95 -15.22
N ASP A 202 18.09 11.73 -13.93
CA ASP A 202 17.18 10.81 -13.25
C ASP A 202 16.91 11.33 -11.83
N GLY A 203 16.19 10.56 -11.04
CA GLY A 203 15.94 10.83 -9.62
C GLY A 203 15.28 9.67 -8.95
N PHE A 204 15.19 9.74 -7.62
CA PHE A 204 14.46 8.78 -6.82
C PHE A 204 13.24 9.47 -6.21
N ASP A 205 12.05 9.01 -6.61
CA ASP A 205 10.80 9.33 -5.92
C ASP A 205 10.56 8.31 -4.78
N ILE A 206 9.60 8.56 -3.90
CA ILE A 206 9.25 7.57 -2.87
C ILE A 206 8.41 6.44 -3.50
N THR A 207 8.65 5.20 -3.10
CA THR A 207 8.00 4.00 -3.68
C THR A 207 6.47 4.11 -3.77
N VAL A 208 5.82 4.64 -2.75
CA VAL A 208 4.35 4.81 -2.71
C VAL A 208 3.81 5.91 -3.63
N ALA A 209 4.68 6.73 -4.23
CA ALA A 209 4.33 7.68 -5.28
C ALA A 209 4.53 7.11 -6.70
N SER A 210 5.04 5.89 -6.83
CA SER A 210 5.28 5.27 -8.13
C SER A 210 3.98 4.91 -8.86
N GLU A 211 4.03 4.91 -10.18
CA GLU A 211 2.95 4.41 -11.02
C GLU A 211 2.74 2.89 -10.83
N ILE A 212 3.81 2.14 -10.54
CA ILE A 212 3.72 0.71 -10.20
C ILE A 212 2.80 0.50 -8.99
N MET A 213 2.96 1.29 -7.93
CA MET A 213 2.06 1.23 -6.76
C MET A 213 0.61 1.52 -7.14
N ALA A 214 0.36 2.55 -7.93
CA ALA A 214 -0.99 2.92 -8.36
C ALA A 214 -1.63 1.81 -9.22
N VAL A 215 -0.90 1.27 -10.17
CA VAL A 215 -1.34 0.19 -11.07
C VAL A 215 -1.64 -1.09 -10.28
N LEU A 216 -0.75 -1.51 -9.38
CA LEU A 216 -0.97 -2.68 -8.52
C LEU A 216 -2.24 -2.53 -7.68
N CYS A 217 -2.49 -1.35 -7.12
CA CYS A 217 -3.66 -1.10 -6.29
C CYS A 217 -4.99 -1.05 -7.07
N LEU A 218 -4.96 -0.80 -8.36
CA LEU A 218 -6.15 -0.80 -9.24
C LEU A 218 -6.36 -2.14 -9.96
N ALA A 219 -5.35 -3.01 -9.98
CA ALA A 219 -5.46 -4.32 -10.60
C ALA A 219 -6.49 -5.21 -9.88
N THR A 220 -7.16 -6.07 -10.65
CA THR A 220 -8.16 -7.03 -10.16
C THR A 220 -7.62 -8.45 -10.02
N ASP A 221 -6.57 -8.76 -10.75
CA ASP A 221 -5.84 -10.02 -10.77
C ASP A 221 -4.47 -9.85 -11.45
N LEU A 222 -3.71 -10.93 -11.59
CA LEU A 222 -2.36 -10.90 -12.16
C LEU A 222 -2.35 -10.58 -13.68
N GLU A 223 -3.36 -11.03 -14.41
CA GLU A 223 -3.45 -10.75 -15.85
C GLU A 223 -3.84 -9.28 -16.10
N ASP A 224 -4.78 -8.74 -15.34
CA ASP A 224 -5.13 -7.31 -15.37
C ASP A 224 -3.92 -6.45 -14.97
N LEU A 225 -3.14 -6.87 -13.96
CA LEU A 225 -1.90 -6.20 -13.59
C LEU A 225 -0.93 -6.14 -14.78
N LYS A 226 -0.69 -7.26 -15.46
CA LYS A 226 0.18 -7.32 -16.65
C LYS A 226 -0.33 -6.42 -17.78
N ASN A 227 -1.65 -6.42 -17.99
CA ASN A 227 -2.28 -5.59 -19.03
C ASN A 227 -2.17 -4.09 -18.71
N ARG A 228 -2.23 -3.70 -17.45
CA ARG A 228 -2.00 -2.30 -17.03
C ARG A 228 -0.54 -1.90 -17.13
N LEU A 229 0.39 -2.78 -16.72
CA LEU A 229 1.82 -2.52 -16.78
C LEU A 229 2.29 -2.24 -18.21
N LYS A 230 1.80 -2.98 -19.21
CA LYS A 230 2.21 -2.79 -20.61
C LYS A 230 1.85 -1.41 -21.17
N GLU A 231 0.78 -0.77 -20.67
CA GLU A 231 0.29 0.52 -21.15
C GLU A 231 1.03 1.74 -20.55
N ILE A 232 1.88 1.53 -19.53
CA ILE A 232 2.64 2.61 -18.89
C ILE A 232 3.53 3.31 -19.93
N VAL A 233 3.42 4.63 -20.01
CA VAL A 233 4.28 5.48 -20.86
C VAL A 233 5.57 5.78 -20.13
N ILE A 234 6.71 5.35 -20.70
CA ILE A 234 8.04 5.46 -20.08
C ILE A 234 8.83 6.68 -20.57
N GLY A 235 8.46 7.23 -21.70
CA GLY A 235 9.15 8.36 -22.33
C GLY A 235 8.67 8.59 -23.76
N TYR A 236 9.47 9.33 -24.51
CA TYR A 236 9.18 9.69 -25.90
C TYR A 236 10.38 9.46 -26.79
N THR A 237 10.12 9.23 -28.09
CA THR A 237 11.14 9.24 -29.13
C THR A 237 11.66 10.65 -29.39
N TYR A 238 12.72 10.79 -30.21
CA TYR A 238 13.18 12.11 -30.68
C TYR A 238 12.09 12.84 -31.48
N GLU A 239 11.19 12.13 -32.17
CA GLU A 239 10.03 12.65 -32.89
C GLU A 239 8.81 12.91 -32.00
N LYS A 240 8.94 12.70 -30.66
CA LYS A 240 7.89 12.91 -29.65
C LYS A 240 6.75 11.90 -29.69
N ALA A 241 6.93 10.73 -30.29
CA ALA A 241 5.99 9.62 -30.16
C ALA A 241 6.12 8.98 -28.76
N PRO A 242 5.02 8.64 -28.06
CA PRO A 242 5.08 7.98 -26.77
C PRO A 242 5.61 6.55 -26.89
N ILE A 243 6.44 6.16 -25.94
CA ILE A 243 6.98 4.80 -25.80
C ILE A 243 6.40 4.19 -24.53
N ARG A 244 5.90 2.97 -24.64
CA ARG A 244 5.29 2.22 -23.54
C ARG A 244 6.14 1.03 -23.11
N VAL A 245 5.83 0.47 -21.95
CA VAL A 245 6.46 -0.77 -21.42
C VAL A 245 6.34 -1.91 -22.43
N GLN A 246 5.22 -2.04 -23.15
CA GLN A 246 5.03 -3.09 -24.17
C GLN A 246 6.01 -2.97 -25.34
N ASP A 247 6.47 -1.76 -25.68
CA ASP A 247 7.42 -1.55 -26.77
C ASP A 247 8.82 -2.09 -26.41
N LEU A 248 9.16 -2.13 -25.10
CA LEU A 248 10.33 -2.81 -24.58
C LEU A 248 10.15 -4.33 -24.41
N GLY A 249 8.90 -4.83 -24.43
CA GLY A 249 8.60 -6.25 -24.27
C GLY A 249 8.80 -6.80 -22.83
N VAL A 250 8.89 -5.95 -21.80
CA VAL A 250 9.32 -6.32 -20.44
C VAL A 250 8.17 -6.50 -19.43
N GLN A 251 6.90 -6.32 -19.82
CA GLN A 251 5.74 -6.43 -18.94
C GLN A 251 5.65 -7.77 -18.20
N GLY A 252 6.07 -8.85 -18.82
CA GLY A 252 6.11 -10.18 -18.19
C GLY A 252 7.09 -10.24 -17.00
N ALA A 253 8.29 -9.70 -17.17
CA ALA A 253 9.30 -9.62 -16.11
C ALA A 253 8.81 -8.76 -14.93
N LEU A 254 8.19 -7.60 -15.22
CA LEU A 254 7.62 -6.73 -14.20
C LEU A 254 6.49 -7.43 -13.43
N THR A 255 5.63 -8.17 -14.13
CA THR A 255 4.54 -8.94 -13.49
C THR A 255 5.06 -10.00 -12.55
N VAL A 256 6.10 -10.74 -12.93
CA VAL A 256 6.72 -11.77 -12.09
C VAL A 256 7.31 -11.18 -10.80
N LEU A 257 7.92 -10.00 -10.87
CA LEU A 257 8.42 -9.29 -9.67
C LEU A 257 7.30 -8.93 -8.68
N LEU A 258 6.07 -8.78 -9.14
CA LEU A 258 4.92 -8.39 -8.33
C LEU A 258 3.97 -9.56 -7.98
N LYS A 259 4.29 -10.80 -8.36
CA LYS A 259 3.40 -11.96 -8.23
C LYS A 259 2.92 -12.23 -6.81
N ASP A 260 3.77 -11.97 -5.81
CA ASP A 260 3.43 -12.15 -4.40
C ASP A 260 2.89 -10.85 -3.78
N ALA A 261 3.38 -9.69 -4.24
CA ALA A 261 2.92 -8.39 -3.79
C ALA A 261 1.47 -8.07 -4.17
N ILE A 262 0.88 -8.75 -5.15
CA ILE A 262 -0.53 -8.56 -5.54
C ILE A 262 -1.51 -9.20 -4.54
N LYS A 263 -1.05 -10.12 -3.69
CA LYS A 263 -1.88 -10.81 -2.70
C LYS A 263 -2.04 -9.94 -1.44
N PRO A 264 -3.28 -9.70 -0.96
CA PRO A 264 -3.49 -8.88 0.23
C PRO A 264 -2.98 -9.56 1.50
N ASN A 265 -2.45 -8.77 2.43
CA ASN A 265 -1.91 -9.21 3.70
C ASN A 265 -2.99 -9.25 4.77
N LEU A 266 -3.17 -10.40 5.42
CA LEU A 266 -4.03 -10.59 6.57
C LEU A 266 -3.26 -10.41 7.87
N VAL A 267 -3.79 -9.56 8.73
CA VAL A 267 -3.33 -9.28 10.10
C VAL A 267 -4.54 -9.07 11.02
N GLN A 268 -4.36 -8.48 12.20
CA GLN A 268 -5.42 -8.30 13.17
C GLN A 268 -5.32 -6.95 13.90
N THR A 269 -6.44 -6.45 14.41
CA THR A 269 -6.43 -5.38 15.41
C THR A 269 -6.06 -5.93 16.79
N ILE A 270 -5.83 -5.06 17.78
CA ILE A 270 -5.65 -5.45 19.19
C ILE A 270 -6.83 -6.32 19.69
N GLU A 271 -8.06 -6.00 19.29
CA GLU A 271 -9.27 -6.75 19.62
C GLU A 271 -9.42 -8.06 18.82
N GLY A 272 -8.53 -8.29 17.85
CA GLY A 272 -8.54 -9.47 16.97
C GLY A 272 -9.58 -9.39 15.86
N THR A 273 -9.90 -8.19 15.37
CA THR A 273 -10.66 -8.00 14.13
C THR A 273 -9.76 -8.35 12.94
N PRO A 274 -10.21 -9.19 11.98
CA PRO A 274 -9.49 -9.47 10.76
C PRO A 274 -9.25 -8.19 9.97
N THR A 275 -8.01 -7.95 9.60
CA THR A 275 -7.60 -6.72 8.90
C THR A 275 -6.78 -7.08 7.67
N LEU A 276 -7.14 -6.51 6.52
CA LEU A 276 -6.37 -6.59 5.29
C LEU A 276 -5.57 -5.30 5.12
N ILE A 277 -4.25 -5.45 5.00
CA ILE A 277 -3.35 -4.33 4.66
C ILE A 277 -2.74 -4.62 3.30
N HIS A 278 -2.94 -3.72 2.33
CA HIS A 278 -2.43 -3.95 0.99
C HIS A 278 -2.38 -2.67 0.15
N GLY A 279 -1.19 -2.36 -0.36
CA GLY A 279 -0.90 -1.19 -1.16
C GLY A 279 -1.05 0.12 -0.37
N GLY A 280 -0.34 1.15 -0.78
CA GLY A 280 -0.27 2.41 -0.04
C GLY A 280 -0.08 3.65 -0.92
N PRO A 281 -0.81 3.81 -2.05
CA PRO A 281 -0.60 4.95 -2.93
C PRO A 281 -0.95 6.26 -2.23
N PHE A 282 -0.13 7.30 -2.42
CA PHE A 282 -0.40 8.62 -1.88
C PHE A 282 -1.61 9.27 -2.55
N ALA A 283 -2.48 9.91 -1.78
CA ALA A 283 -3.69 10.55 -2.28
C ALA A 283 -3.44 11.82 -3.10
N ASN A 284 -2.33 12.50 -2.90
CA ASN A 284 -1.93 13.66 -3.71
C ASN A 284 -1.29 13.27 -5.05
N ILE A 285 -0.88 12.02 -5.21
CA ILE A 285 -0.25 11.51 -6.44
C ILE A 285 -1.20 10.57 -7.18
N ALA A 286 -1.86 9.66 -6.47
CA ALA A 286 -2.74 8.63 -7.02
C ALA A 286 -4.10 8.63 -6.30
N HIS A 287 -4.77 7.48 -6.20
CA HIS A 287 -6.12 7.38 -5.63
C HIS A 287 -6.18 7.30 -4.10
N GLY A 288 -5.04 7.17 -3.41
CA GLY A 288 -4.92 7.39 -1.95
C GLY A 288 -5.72 6.46 -1.05
N CYS A 289 -6.00 5.25 -1.49
CA CYS A 289 -6.68 4.21 -0.71
C CYS A 289 -6.05 2.83 -0.97
N ASN A 290 -6.37 1.83 -0.15
CA ASN A 290 -5.86 0.48 -0.33
C ASN A 290 -6.31 -0.14 -1.67
N SER A 291 -5.78 -1.31 -2.01
CA SER A 291 -6.04 -1.95 -3.29
C SER A 291 -7.52 -2.36 -3.49
N VAL A 292 -7.91 -2.47 -4.75
CA VAL A 292 -9.21 -3.02 -5.17
C VAL A 292 -9.34 -4.47 -4.69
N ILE A 293 -8.27 -5.28 -4.82
CA ILE A 293 -8.26 -6.68 -4.40
C ILE A 293 -8.54 -6.81 -2.91
N ALA A 294 -7.86 -6.03 -2.05
CA ALA A 294 -8.07 -6.09 -0.60
C ALA A 294 -9.51 -5.73 -0.22
N THR A 295 -10.06 -4.64 -0.76
CA THR A 295 -11.45 -4.24 -0.47
C THR A 295 -12.46 -5.27 -1.00
N LYS A 296 -12.26 -5.81 -2.20
CA LYS A 296 -13.11 -6.86 -2.78
C LYS A 296 -13.06 -8.14 -1.96
N THR A 297 -11.88 -8.53 -1.49
CA THR A 297 -11.67 -9.68 -0.60
C THR A 297 -12.41 -9.48 0.72
N ALA A 298 -12.27 -8.31 1.37
CA ALA A 298 -12.98 -7.98 2.59
C ALA A 298 -14.51 -8.03 2.41
N LEU A 299 -15.03 -7.49 1.32
CA LEU A 299 -16.47 -7.52 0.98
C LEU A 299 -17.00 -8.94 0.75
N LYS A 300 -16.18 -9.85 0.22
CA LYS A 300 -16.56 -11.26 0.00
C LYS A 300 -16.55 -12.09 1.29
N LEU A 301 -15.72 -11.71 2.25
CA LEU A 301 -15.51 -12.45 3.50
C LEU A 301 -16.37 -11.96 4.67
N GLY A 302 -16.74 -10.67 4.68
CA GLY A 302 -17.49 -10.05 5.78
C GLY A 302 -18.87 -9.53 5.40
N ASP A 303 -19.71 -9.27 6.41
CA ASP A 303 -20.96 -8.53 6.23
C ASP A 303 -20.69 -7.03 6.07
N TYR A 304 -19.59 -6.54 6.64
CA TYR A 304 -19.11 -5.18 6.53
C TYR A 304 -17.62 -5.15 6.19
N CYS A 305 -17.26 -4.26 5.27
CA CYS A 305 -15.89 -3.84 5.03
C CYS A 305 -15.76 -2.38 5.44
N VAL A 306 -14.92 -2.08 6.44
CA VAL A 306 -14.56 -0.73 6.82
C VAL A 306 -13.24 -0.37 6.15
N THR A 307 -13.18 0.78 5.51
CA THR A 307 -11.97 1.27 4.83
C THR A 307 -11.85 2.78 4.94
N GLU A 308 -10.73 3.33 4.54
CA GLU A 308 -10.45 4.77 4.57
C GLU A 308 -9.92 5.29 3.23
N ALA A 309 -9.99 6.61 3.04
CA ALA A 309 -9.32 7.33 1.96
C ALA A 309 -8.44 8.43 2.54
N GLY A 310 -7.30 8.69 1.89
CA GLY A 310 -6.33 9.69 2.35
C GLY A 310 -6.85 11.12 2.25
N PHE A 311 -6.26 12.04 3.00
CA PHE A 311 -6.65 13.47 3.04
C PHE A 311 -8.12 13.70 3.45
N GLY A 312 -8.73 14.79 2.97
CA GLY A 312 -10.13 15.12 3.17
C GLY A 312 -11.06 14.49 2.14
N ALA A 313 -12.36 14.70 2.31
CA ALA A 313 -13.39 14.18 1.42
C ALA A 313 -13.31 14.79 0.01
N ASP A 314 -12.89 16.03 -0.06
CA ASP A 314 -12.66 16.80 -1.29
C ASP A 314 -11.55 16.25 -2.21
N LEU A 315 -10.71 15.36 -1.71
CA LEU A 315 -9.64 14.73 -2.47
C LEU A 315 -9.71 13.19 -2.37
N GLY A 316 -9.58 12.65 -1.17
CA GLY A 316 -9.46 11.20 -0.99
C GLY A 316 -10.77 10.45 -1.21
N ALA A 317 -11.88 10.93 -0.65
CA ALA A 317 -13.18 10.30 -0.88
C ALA A 317 -13.65 10.51 -2.32
N GLU A 318 -13.43 11.68 -2.92
CA GLU A 318 -13.70 11.92 -4.34
C GLU A 318 -12.97 10.90 -5.23
N LYS A 319 -11.66 10.76 -5.08
CA LYS A 319 -10.88 9.75 -5.82
C LYS A 319 -11.31 8.31 -5.54
N PHE A 320 -11.73 8.01 -4.31
CA PHE A 320 -12.28 6.71 -3.98
C PHE A 320 -13.55 6.42 -4.80
N LEU A 321 -14.45 7.39 -4.87
CA LEU A 321 -15.72 7.27 -5.58
C LEU A 321 -15.53 7.23 -7.10
N ASP A 322 -14.67 8.08 -7.65
CA ASP A 322 -14.52 8.26 -9.09
C ASP A 322 -13.54 7.29 -9.73
N ILE A 323 -12.55 6.80 -8.98
CA ILE A 323 -11.51 5.90 -9.51
C ILE A 323 -11.71 4.45 -9.04
N LYS A 324 -11.82 4.23 -7.71
CA LYS A 324 -11.87 2.89 -7.15
C LYS A 324 -13.22 2.22 -7.29
N VAL A 325 -14.31 2.95 -7.02
CA VAL A 325 -15.68 2.41 -7.07
C VAL A 325 -16.06 1.86 -8.44
N PRO A 326 -15.75 2.51 -9.58
CA PRO A 326 -16.02 1.97 -10.90
C PRO A 326 -15.38 0.60 -11.16
N ILE A 327 -14.15 0.39 -10.66
CA ILE A 327 -13.43 -0.90 -10.80
C ILE A 327 -13.98 -1.92 -9.80
N LEU A 328 -14.22 -1.51 -8.56
CA LEU A 328 -14.77 -2.34 -7.50
C LEU A 328 -16.21 -2.77 -7.76
N LYS A 329 -16.98 -1.96 -8.52
CA LYS A 329 -18.42 -2.11 -8.80
C LYS A 329 -19.27 -2.18 -7.52
N LYS A 330 -18.84 -1.46 -6.48
CA LYS A 330 -19.51 -1.37 -5.19
C LYS A 330 -19.23 -0.03 -4.53
N ALA A 331 -20.27 0.77 -4.34
CA ALA A 331 -20.21 2.03 -3.59
C ALA A 331 -20.40 1.81 -2.08
N PRO A 332 -19.89 2.72 -1.24
CA PRO A 332 -20.16 2.77 0.20
C PRO A 332 -21.62 2.92 0.56
#